data_81bff68701a31e7ab52240d11accca4d
#
_entry.id   81bff68701a31e7ab52240d11accca4d
#
_cell.length_a   1.000
_cell.length_b   1.000
_cell.length_c   1.000
_cell.angle_alpha   90.00
_cell.angle_beta   90.00
_cell.angle_gamma   90.00
#
_symmetry.space_group_name_H-M   'P 1'
#
loop_
_entity.id
_entity.type
_entity.pdbx_description
1 polymer ?
#
loop_
_entity_poly.entity_id
_entity_poly.type
_entity_poly.pdbx_seq_one_letter_code
_entity_poly.pdbx_strand_id
1 'polypeptide(L)'
;MSEGRSAGGDSRPEENFPGQALPEGDVHAWYQRGMELLGRGSPAAAAQVLQRASTAEPASRSVREALARAQFDAGRYADAAENFRVIVEASPSDDYAHFGLGLALARIGHHAAAAEYLALAAAMRPDARHYTEALRSVRATLRAQEAARQPNSKDTTKDTP
;
A
#
# COMPACT_ATOMS: atom_id res chain seq x y z
N MET A 1 1.05 -22.72 -69.02
CA MET A 1 1.54 -21.37 -68.70
C MET A 1 0.61 -20.75 -67.72
N SER A 2 1.02 -20.72 -66.49
CA SER A 2 0.45 -19.81 -65.50
C SER A 2 1.21 -20.00 -64.18
N GLU A 3 1.98 -19.01 -63.85
CA GLU A 3 2.83 -18.94 -62.70
C GLU A 3 1.99 -18.58 -61.48
N GLY A 4 2.02 -19.46 -60.47
CA GLY A 4 1.52 -19.17 -59.16
C GLY A 4 2.57 -18.44 -58.35
N ARG A 5 2.31 -17.21 -57.96
CA ARG A 5 3.11 -16.49 -56.98
C ARG A 5 2.64 -16.81 -55.58
N SER A 6 3.47 -17.51 -54.87
CA SER A 6 3.42 -17.69 -53.44
C SER A 6 3.66 -16.34 -52.74
N ALA A 7 2.66 -15.87 -52.01
CA ALA A 7 2.82 -14.78 -51.09
C ALA A 7 3.48 -15.30 -49.79
N GLY A 8 4.70 -14.86 -49.55
CA GLY A 8 5.41 -15.13 -48.33
C GLY A 8 4.70 -14.48 -47.15
N GLY A 9 4.24 -15.31 -46.22
CA GLY A 9 3.79 -14.86 -44.95
C GLY A 9 4.99 -14.32 -44.13
N ASP A 10 4.93 -13.04 -43.86
CA ASP A 10 5.82 -12.37 -42.96
C ASP A 10 5.49 -12.85 -41.52
N SER A 11 6.11 -13.93 -41.13
CA SER A 11 6.10 -14.40 -39.73
C SER A 11 7.06 -13.57 -38.97
N ARG A 12 6.60 -12.44 -38.42
CA ARG A 12 7.30 -11.75 -37.36
C ARG A 12 7.44 -12.72 -36.20
N PRO A 13 8.64 -12.95 -35.67
CA PRO A 13 8.79 -13.70 -34.44
C PRO A 13 8.06 -12.91 -33.35
N GLU A 14 7.04 -13.52 -32.76
CA GLU A 14 6.48 -13.01 -31.54
C GLU A 14 7.63 -12.94 -30.52
N GLU A 15 8.04 -11.72 -30.20
CA GLU A 15 9.00 -11.47 -29.12
C GLU A 15 8.36 -11.97 -27.82
N ASN A 16 8.66 -13.20 -27.50
CA ASN A 16 8.32 -13.82 -26.25
C ASN A 16 9.13 -13.11 -25.15
N PHE A 17 8.55 -12.07 -24.56
CA PHE A 17 9.13 -11.44 -23.39
C PHE A 17 9.15 -12.47 -22.24
N PRO A 18 10.34 -12.88 -21.75
CA PRO A 18 10.44 -13.83 -20.64
C PRO A 18 10.05 -13.11 -19.35
N GLY A 19 8.77 -13.04 -19.06
CA GLY A 19 8.26 -12.34 -17.87
C GLY A 19 6.79 -12.50 -17.60
N GLN A 20 6.01 -13.14 -18.46
CA GLN A 20 4.56 -13.16 -18.34
C GLN A 20 3.91 -14.52 -18.08
N ALA A 21 4.65 -15.60 -18.01
CA ALA A 21 4.12 -16.87 -17.52
C ALA A 21 4.33 -16.97 -16.01
N LEU A 22 3.38 -16.41 -15.25
CA LEU A 22 3.28 -16.80 -13.85
C LEU A 22 2.85 -18.26 -13.81
N PRO A 23 3.51 -19.13 -13.03
CA PRO A 23 3.14 -20.53 -12.94
C PRO A 23 1.68 -20.63 -12.52
N GLU A 24 0.92 -21.45 -13.26
CA GLU A 24 -0.46 -21.73 -12.92
C GLU A 24 -0.52 -22.40 -11.54
N GLY A 25 -1.26 -21.79 -10.61
CA GLY A 25 -1.92 -22.56 -9.57
C GLY A 25 -1.23 -22.73 -8.23
N ASP A 26 -0.02 -22.25 -7.96
CA ASP A 26 0.58 -22.38 -6.63
C ASP A 26 0.68 -21.05 -5.87
N VAL A 27 -0.22 -20.86 -4.89
CA VAL A 27 -0.23 -19.67 -4.01
C VAL A 27 1.10 -19.45 -3.32
N HIS A 28 1.76 -20.54 -2.89
CA HIS A 28 3.08 -20.45 -2.25
C HIS A 28 4.13 -19.90 -3.21
N ALA A 29 4.17 -20.36 -4.45
CA ALA A 29 5.07 -19.85 -5.47
C ALA A 29 4.81 -18.37 -5.79
N TRP A 30 3.54 -17.95 -5.88
CA TRP A 30 3.17 -16.54 -6.07
C TRP A 30 3.57 -15.67 -4.87
N TYR A 31 3.38 -16.18 -3.65
CA TYR A 31 3.83 -15.49 -2.45
C TYR A 31 5.35 -15.29 -2.44
N GLN A 32 6.11 -16.35 -2.69
CA GLN A 32 7.58 -16.27 -2.76
C GLN A 32 8.03 -15.30 -3.86
N ARG A 33 7.41 -15.35 -5.03
CA ARG A 33 7.72 -14.44 -6.12
C ARG A 33 7.40 -13.00 -5.77
N GLY A 34 6.30 -12.76 -5.10
CA GLY A 34 5.91 -11.43 -4.61
C GLY A 34 6.94 -10.88 -3.61
N MET A 35 7.38 -11.70 -2.66
CA MET A 35 8.40 -11.32 -1.69
C MET A 35 9.76 -11.04 -2.33
N GLU A 36 10.14 -11.82 -3.33
CA GLU A 36 11.35 -11.60 -4.11
C GLU A 36 11.30 -10.25 -4.86
N LEU A 37 10.18 -9.95 -5.51
CA LEU A 37 9.97 -8.70 -6.22
C LEU A 37 10.00 -7.49 -5.27
N LEU A 38 9.44 -7.61 -4.07
CA LEU A 38 9.57 -6.60 -3.02
C LEU A 38 11.03 -6.38 -2.63
N GLY A 39 11.77 -7.45 -2.41
CA GLY A 39 13.20 -7.39 -2.07
C GLY A 39 14.06 -6.74 -3.16
N ARG A 40 13.63 -6.83 -4.41
CA ARG A 40 14.29 -6.19 -5.57
C ARG A 40 13.83 -4.76 -5.84
N GLY A 41 12.94 -4.22 -5.02
CA GLY A 41 12.42 -2.86 -5.24
C GLY A 41 11.43 -2.75 -6.40
N SER A 42 10.68 -3.82 -6.69
CA SER A 42 9.66 -3.86 -7.74
C SER A 42 8.25 -4.02 -7.14
N PRO A 43 7.77 -3.05 -6.32
CA PRO A 43 6.54 -3.23 -5.56
C PRO A 43 5.28 -3.32 -6.43
N ALA A 44 5.25 -2.63 -7.57
CA ALA A 44 4.10 -2.70 -8.49
C ALA A 44 3.93 -4.11 -9.08
N ALA A 45 5.02 -4.74 -9.50
CA ALA A 45 5.01 -6.13 -9.98
C ALA A 45 4.69 -7.11 -8.84
N ALA A 46 5.23 -6.87 -7.64
CA ALA A 46 4.91 -7.67 -6.46
C ALA A 46 3.42 -7.63 -6.14
N ALA A 47 2.80 -6.44 -6.17
CA ALA A 47 1.36 -6.29 -5.92
C ALA A 47 0.51 -7.08 -6.91
N GLN A 48 0.89 -7.15 -8.19
CA GLN A 48 0.17 -7.94 -9.19
C GLN A 48 0.20 -9.44 -8.89
N VAL A 49 1.37 -9.96 -8.54
CA VAL A 49 1.53 -11.39 -8.20
C VAL A 49 0.82 -11.74 -6.91
N LEU A 50 0.99 -10.89 -5.87
CA LEU A 50 0.36 -11.09 -4.57
C LEU A 50 -1.17 -10.93 -4.62
N GLN A 51 -1.69 -10.11 -5.53
CA GLN A 51 -3.13 -10.02 -5.76
C GLN A 51 -3.71 -11.35 -6.24
N ARG A 52 -3.01 -12.05 -7.13
CA ARG A 52 -3.44 -13.40 -7.56
C ARG A 52 -3.42 -14.39 -6.40
N ALA A 53 -2.37 -14.38 -5.60
CA ALA A 53 -2.28 -15.22 -4.41
C ALA A 53 -3.42 -14.92 -3.42
N SER A 54 -3.72 -13.65 -3.18
CA SER A 54 -4.82 -13.22 -2.30
C SER A 54 -6.20 -13.60 -2.82
N THR A 55 -6.39 -13.60 -4.13
CA THR A 55 -7.64 -14.05 -4.74
C THR A 55 -7.84 -15.56 -4.60
N ALA A 56 -6.75 -16.33 -4.72
CA ALA A 56 -6.80 -17.79 -4.57
C ALA A 56 -6.95 -18.23 -3.10
N GLU A 57 -6.31 -17.53 -2.17
CA GLU A 57 -6.41 -17.77 -0.73
C GLU A 57 -6.78 -16.49 0.04
N PRO A 58 -8.07 -16.08 0.03
CA PRO A 58 -8.50 -14.84 0.65
C PRO A 58 -8.31 -14.81 2.17
N ALA A 59 -8.28 -15.97 2.81
CA ALA A 59 -8.09 -16.11 4.25
C ALA A 59 -6.63 -16.06 4.70
N SER A 60 -5.68 -16.11 3.77
CA SER A 60 -4.25 -16.09 4.11
C SER A 60 -3.82 -14.69 4.57
N ARG A 61 -3.60 -14.55 5.87
CA ARG A 61 -3.09 -13.31 6.47
C ARG A 61 -1.74 -12.90 5.90
N SER A 62 -0.81 -13.83 5.76
CA SER A 62 0.55 -13.56 5.27
C SER A 62 0.54 -13.01 3.85
N VAL A 63 -0.30 -13.59 2.97
CA VAL A 63 -0.47 -13.12 1.60
C VAL A 63 -1.06 -11.71 1.58
N ARG A 64 -2.10 -11.47 2.37
CA ARG A 64 -2.76 -10.17 2.45
C ARG A 64 -1.83 -9.08 3.00
N GLU A 65 -1.03 -9.39 4.02
CA GLU A 65 -0.03 -8.48 4.57
C GLU A 65 1.04 -8.13 3.53
N ALA A 66 1.57 -9.12 2.83
CA ALA A 66 2.54 -8.90 1.76
C ALA A 66 1.95 -8.05 0.62
N LEU A 67 0.68 -8.30 0.25
CA LEU A 67 -0.04 -7.52 -0.75
C LEU A 67 -0.21 -6.06 -0.29
N ALA A 68 -0.65 -5.84 0.94
CA ALA A 68 -0.83 -4.49 1.49
C ALA A 68 0.49 -3.71 1.49
N ARG A 69 1.59 -4.35 1.89
CA ARG A 69 2.93 -3.78 1.84
C ARG A 69 3.33 -3.42 0.41
N ALA A 70 3.15 -4.34 -0.54
CA ALA A 70 3.49 -4.10 -1.93
C ALA A 70 2.67 -2.94 -2.54
N GLN A 71 1.39 -2.86 -2.21
CA GLN A 71 0.51 -1.77 -2.63
C GLN A 71 0.96 -0.43 -2.02
N PHE A 72 1.33 -0.41 -0.74
CA PHE A 72 1.85 0.78 -0.09
C PHE A 72 3.14 1.27 -0.75
N ASP A 73 4.11 0.37 -0.96
CA ASP A 73 5.40 0.68 -1.58
C ASP A 73 5.24 1.11 -3.05
N ALA A 74 4.19 0.65 -3.73
CA ALA A 74 3.81 1.06 -5.08
C ALA A 74 3.02 2.38 -5.13
N GLY A 75 2.75 3.03 -3.99
CA GLY A 75 1.96 4.25 -3.92
C GLY A 75 0.43 4.05 -4.00
N ARG A 76 -0.04 2.82 -3.96
CA ARG A 76 -1.47 2.45 -3.96
C ARG A 76 -2.01 2.44 -2.53
N TYR A 77 -2.00 3.62 -1.90
CA TYR A 77 -2.28 3.76 -0.48
C TYR A 77 -3.70 3.40 -0.07
N ALA A 78 -4.70 3.72 -0.89
CA ALA A 78 -6.09 3.37 -0.61
C ALA A 78 -6.31 1.84 -0.61
N ASP A 79 -5.73 1.13 -1.56
CA ASP A 79 -5.78 -0.32 -1.62
C ASP A 79 -5.03 -0.97 -0.44
N ALA A 80 -3.87 -0.43 -0.10
CA ALA A 80 -3.10 -0.87 1.06
C ALA A 80 -3.89 -0.68 2.37
N ALA A 81 -4.54 0.47 2.55
CA ALA A 81 -5.39 0.75 3.71
C ALA A 81 -6.51 -0.28 3.84
N GLU A 82 -7.16 -0.64 2.74
CA GLU A 82 -8.23 -1.64 2.76
C GLU A 82 -7.74 -3.02 3.18
N ASN A 83 -6.60 -3.48 2.63
CA ASN A 83 -6.02 -4.76 3.01
C ASN A 83 -5.53 -4.78 4.46
N PHE A 84 -4.90 -3.71 4.96
CA PHE A 84 -4.53 -3.61 6.37
C PHE A 84 -5.75 -3.57 7.28
N ARG A 85 -6.84 -2.90 6.88
CA ARG A 85 -8.11 -2.89 7.65
C ARG A 85 -8.67 -4.29 7.84
N VAL A 86 -8.70 -5.09 6.79
CA VAL A 86 -9.15 -6.49 6.88
C VAL A 86 -8.31 -7.27 7.90
N ILE A 87 -7.00 -7.06 7.95
CA ILE A 87 -6.14 -7.71 8.93
C ILE A 87 -6.44 -7.23 10.35
N VAL A 88 -6.60 -5.92 10.56
CA VAL A 88 -6.93 -5.33 11.86
C VAL A 88 -8.27 -5.86 12.40
N GLU A 89 -9.27 -5.97 11.54
CA GLU A 89 -10.60 -6.50 11.92
C GLU A 89 -10.53 -7.99 12.30
N ALA A 90 -9.74 -8.79 11.59
CA ALA A 90 -9.55 -10.21 11.90
C ALA A 90 -8.61 -10.45 13.08
N SER A 91 -7.66 -9.55 13.31
CA SER A 91 -6.62 -9.67 14.34
C SER A 91 -6.38 -8.31 15.01
N PRO A 92 -7.24 -7.89 15.97
CA PRO A 92 -7.11 -6.58 16.60
C PRO A 92 -5.82 -6.34 17.38
N SER A 93 -5.07 -7.39 17.68
CA SER A 93 -3.76 -7.34 18.36
C SER A 93 -2.57 -7.27 17.42
N ASP A 94 -2.80 -7.17 16.11
CA ASP A 94 -1.74 -7.07 15.11
C ASP A 94 -1.18 -5.64 15.05
N ASP A 95 -0.07 -5.40 15.74
CA ASP A 95 0.56 -4.08 15.81
C ASP A 95 1.05 -3.58 14.44
N TYR A 96 1.59 -4.47 13.61
CA TYR A 96 2.07 -4.10 12.28
C TYR A 96 0.93 -3.70 11.34
N ALA A 97 -0.20 -4.39 11.39
CA ALA A 97 -1.38 -4.03 10.59
C ALA A 97 -1.96 -2.68 11.00
N HIS A 98 -2.01 -2.37 12.32
CA HIS A 98 -2.40 -1.04 12.80
C HIS A 98 -1.43 0.05 12.30
N PHE A 99 -0.13 -0.20 12.36
CA PHE A 99 0.88 0.70 11.84
C PHE A 99 0.73 0.92 10.33
N GLY A 100 0.60 -0.14 9.55
CA GLY A 100 0.42 -0.08 8.09
C GLY A 100 -0.85 0.66 7.69
N LEU A 101 -1.97 0.40 8.38
CA LEU A 101 -3.23 1.11 8.17
C LEU A 101 -3.08 2.60 8.47
N GLY A 102 -2.47 2.94 9.60
CA GLY A 102 -2.23 4.33 9.99
C GLY A 102 -1.37 5.08 8.97
N LEU A 103 -0.28 4.47 8.49
CA LEU A 103 0.56 5.06 7.45
C LEU A 103 -0.22 5.28 6.14
N ALA A 104 -0.98 4.28 5.70
CA ALA A 104 -1.75 4.36 4.46
C ALA A 104 -2.82 5.46 4.54
N LEU A 105 -3.53 5.55 5.68
CA LEU A 105 -4.51 6.61 5.93
C LEU A 105 -3.88 8.01 5.94
N ALA A 106 -2.69 8.16 6.52
CA ALA A 106 -1.96 9.43 6.50
C ALA A 106 -1.61 9.84 5.06
N ARG A 107 -1.19 8.90 4.22
CA ARG A 107 -0.86 9.16 2.81
C ARG A 107 -2.04 9.59 1.97
N ILE A 108 -3.25 9.16 2.29
CA ILE A 108 -4.48 9.60 1.62
C ILE A 108 -5.15 10.81 2.29
N GLY A 109 -4.50 11.40 3.31
CA GLY A 109 -4.95 12.64 3.95
C GLY A 109 -5.91 12.45 5.12
N HIS A 110 -6.20 11.22 5.54
CA HIS A 110 -7.07 10.93 6.68
C HIS A 110 -6.28 10.95 8.00
N HIS A 111 -5.69 12.11 8.33
CA HIS A 111 -4.72 12.24 9.42
C HIS A 111 -5.30 11.96 10.81
N ALA A 112 -6.58 12.29 11.07
CA ALA A 112 -7.21 12.01 12.36
C ALA A 112 -7.33 10.49 12.60
N ALA A 113 -7.88 9.75 11.64
CA ALA A 113 -7.97 8.30 11.72
C ALA A 113 -6.57 7.64 11.74
N ALA A 114 -5.62 8.17 10.96
CA ALA A 114 -4.23 7.69 10.98
C ALA A 114 -3.62 7.78 12.37
N ALA A 115 -3.83 8.89 13.08
CA ALA A 115 -3.30 9.09 14.44
C ALA A 115 -3.86 8.06 15.43
N GLU A 116 -5.14 7.67 15.30
CA GLU A 116 -5.76 6.66 16.15
C GLU A 116 -5.10 5.29 15.96
N TYR A 117 -4.94 4.84 14.73
CA TYR A 117 -4.30 3.54 14.44
C TYR A 117 -2.81 3.52 14.80
N LEU A 118 -2.08 4.61 14.54
CA LEU A 118 -0.68 4.74 14.93
C LEU A 118 -0.49 4.78 16.45
N ALA A 119 -1.43 5.38 17.18
CA ALA A 119 -1.41 5.37 18.64
C ALA A 119 -1.61 3.96 19.21
N LEU A 120 -2.51 3.17 18.62
CA LEU A 120 -2.70 1.77 18.99
C LEU A 120 -1.44 0.94 18.71
N ALA A 121 -0.84 1.10 17.54
CA ALA A 121 0.41 0.41 17.19
C ALA A 121 1.53 0.75 18.18
N ALA A 122 1.72 2.03 18.49
CA ALA A 122 2.73 2.50 19.44
C ALA A 122 2.48 2.00 20.87
N ALA A 123 1.21 1.89 21.28
CA ALA A 123 0.86 1.33 22.58
C ALA A 123 1.14 -0.18 22.67
N MET A 124 0.90 -0.93 21.58
CA MET A 124 1.20 -2.36 21.51
C MET A 124 2.71 -2.65 21.47
N ARG A 125 3.49 -1.78 20.82
CA ARG A 125 4.94 -1.93 20.64
C ARG A 125 5.68 -0.66 21.02
N PRO A 126 5.80 -0.35 22.33
CA PRO A 126 6.47 0.87 22.78
C PRO A 126 7.96 0.95 22.42
N ASP A 127 8.60 -0.19 22.20
CA ASP A 127 9.99 -0.34 21.76
C ASP A 127 10.19 -0.04 20.26
N ALA A 128 9.13 -0.08 19.46
CA ALA A 128 9.18 0.22 18.04
C ALA A 128 9.22 1.74 17.78
N ARG A 129 10.43 2.31 17.78
CA ARG A 129 10.64 3.76 17.60
C ARG A 129 9.93 4.34 16.37
N HIS A 130 9.95 3.62 15.26
CA HIS A 130 9.32 4.05 14.02
C HIS A 130 7.80 4.21 14.14
N TYR A 131 7.12 3.45 15.03
CA TYR A 131 5.69 3.64 15.32
C TYR A 131 5.45 4.98 16.02
N THR A 132 6.25 5.28 17.04
CA THR A 132 6.16 6.54 17.79
C THR A 132 6.51 7.75 16.91
N GLU A 133 7.50 7.61 16.05
CA GLU A 133 7.92 8.67 15.12
C GLU A 133 6.81 8.96 14.09
N ALA A 134 6.19 7.93 13.51
CA ALA A 134 5.06 8.09 12.60
C ALA A 134 3.87 8.80 13.27
N LEU A 135 3.52 8.40 14.49
CA LEU A 135 2.48 9.05 15.28
C LEU A 135 2.79 10.53 15.54
N ARG A 136 4.03 10.83 15.92
CA ARG A 136 4.47 12.22 16.14
C ARG A 136 4.34 13.08 14.90
N SER A 137 4.73 12.53 13.75
CA SER A 137 4.63 13.20 12.46
C SER A 137 3.18 13.54 12.09
N VAL A 138 2.29 12.56 12.21
CA VAL A 138 0.85 12.77 11.90
C VAL A 138 0.22 13.77 12.85
N ARG A 139 0.52 13.71 14.15
CA ARG A 139 0.04 14.68 15.14
C ARG A 139 0.55 16.09 14.86
N ALA A 140 1.78 16.24 14.38
CA ALA A 140 2.32 17.55 13.97
C ALA A 140 1.54 18.11 12.77
N THR A 141 1.21 17.27 11.79
CA THR A 141 0.36 17.67 10.64
C THR A 141 -1.03 18.11 11.09
N LEU A 142 -1.66 17.38 12.01
CA LEU A 142 -2.98 17.75 12.55
C LEU A 142 -2.94 19.12 13.26
N ARG A 143 -1.95 19.35 14.11
CA ARG A 143 -1.79 20.64 14.79
C ARG A 143 -1.60 21.79 13.79
N ALA A 144 -0.80 21.58 12.75
CA ALA A 144 -0.61 22.59 11.71
C ALA A 144 -1.90 22.88 10.94
N GLN A 145 -2.70 21.86 10.66
CA GLN A 145 -4.01 22.01 10.00
C GLN A 145 -5.01 22.76 10.88
N GLU A 146 -5.04 22.49 12.18
CA GLU A 146 -5.87 23.20 13.15
C GLU A 146 -5.48 24.68 13.26
N ALA A 147 -4.17 24.97 13.36
CA ALA A 147 -3.67 26.34 13.41
C ALA A 147 -4.03 27.11 12.13
N ALA A 148 -3.98 26.47 10.96
CA ALA A 148 -4.35 27.10 9.69
C ALA A 148 -5.86 27.36 9.55
N ARG A 149 -6.70 26.63 10.28
CA ARG A 149 -8.17 26.81 10.29
C ARG A 149 -8.65 27.90 11.23
N GLN A 150 -7.84 28.31 12.21
CA GLN A 150 -8.19 29.40 13.13
C GLN A 150 -7.89 30.74 12.44
N PRO A 151 -8.90 31.53 12.06
CA PRO A 151 -8.65 32.88 11.57
C PRO A 151 -8.06 33.70 12.70
N ASN A 152 -7.07 34.51 12.37
CA ASN A 152 -6.31 35.36 13.25
C ASN A 152 -7.27 36.32 14.01
N SER A 153 -7.70 35.98 15.22
CA SER A 153 -8.55 36.79 16.08
C SER A 153 -7.81 37.94 16.74
N LYS A 154 -6.73 38.45 16.14
CA LYS A 154 -5.91 39.53 16.70
C LYS A 154 -6.09 40.89 16.03
N ASP A 155 -7.08 41.07 15.17
CA ASP A 155 -7.24 42.35 14.47
C ASP A 155 -8.58 43.01 14.72
N THR A 156 -9.07 43.01 15.97
CA THR A 156 -10.29 43.79 16.32
C THR A 156 -10.11 44.49 17.67
N THR A 157 -9.03 45.26 17.83
CA THR A 157 -8.97 46.24 18.91
C THR A 157 -7.97 47.35 18.56
N LYS A 158 -8.37 48.22 17.61
CA LYS A 158 -7.88 49.59 17.56
C LYS A 158 -8.72 50.35 16.57
N ASP A 159 -9.88 50.82 17.02
CA ASP A 159 -10.40 52.10 16.66
C ASP A 159 -11.57 52.42 17.58
N THR A 160 -11.29 53.23 18.58
CA THR A 160 -12.31 54.10 19.20
C THR A 160 -11.62 55.42 19.45
N PRO A 161 -12.17 56.54 18.91
CA PRO A 161 -11.65 57.87 19.14
C PRO A 161 -11.88 58.39 20.54
#